data_bc3de9f7856ce433cddecd8d443a649e
#
_entry.id   bc3de9f7856ce433cddecd8d443a649e
#
_cell.length_a   1.000
_cell.length_b   1.000
_cell.length_c   1.000
_cell.angle_alpha   90.00
_cell.angle_beta   90.00
_cell.angle_gamma   90.00
#
_symmetry.space_group_name_H-M   'P 1'
#
loop_
_entity.id
_entity.type
_entity.pdbx_description
1 polymer ?
#
loop_
_entity_poly.entity_id
_entity_poly.type
_entity_poly.pdbx_seq_one_letter_code
_entity_poly.pdbx_strand_id
1 'polypeptide(L)'
;MEWAERIDSYVRQTGFPRSLFIGEDGRVVGTWIMGNDYRVKSAYYGGYPAGYLRRVRALFPEKRRALHLFSGKVDLGAFPGDTVDINRSLEPTYVDDAQTLERVPLETYDLVLADPPYSVEDADRYQTTMVKRNSVMRALQRLTPGAHVVWLDQVLPMYRKDAFAVDAVIGMVKSTNHRFRVVTVFRRLATSAELPAKKLAQRTDEHPLQAAFKTA
;
A
#
# COMPACT_ATOMS: atom_id res chain seq x y z
N MET A 1 -13.75 -3.53 8.81
CA MET A 1 -12.85 -4.01 9.91
C MET A 1 -12.05 -2.82 10.39
N GLU A 2 -12.11 -2.55 11.68
CA GLU A 2 -11.38 -1.46 12.33
C GLU A 2 -9.90 -1.80 12.53
N TRP A 3 -9.05 -0.80 12.75
CA TRP A 3 -7.60 -1.00 12.88
C TRP A 3 -7.21 -1.83 14.12
N ALA A 4 -7.94 -1.71 15.22
CA ALA A 4 -7.72 -2.55 16.39
C ALA A 4 -7.89 -4.04 16.05
N GLU A 5 -8.97 -4.39 15.34
CA GLU A 5 -9.26 -5.76 14.90
C GLU A 5 -8.21 -6.27 13.89
N ARG A 6 -7.70 -5.38 12.99
CA ARG A 6 -6.63 -5.71 12.04
C ARG A 6 -5.34 -6.05 12.75
N ILE A 7 -4.96 -5.26 13.75
CA ILE A 7 -3.75 -5.49 14.55
C ILE A 7 -3.88 -6.81 15.33
N ASP A 8 -5.04 -7.09 15.91
CA ASP A 8 -5.28 -8.36 16.60
C ASP A 8 -5.26 -9.55 15.64
N SER A 9 -5.83 -9.40 14.43
CA SER A 9 -5.73 -10.38 13.36
C SER A 9 -4.28 -10.63 12.95
N TYR A 10 -3.50 -9.57 12.78
CA TYR A 10 -2.08 -9.65 12.47
C TYR A 10 -1.32 -10.46 13.52
N VAL A 11 -1.50 -10.17 14.81
CA VAL A 11 -0.83 -10.88 15.89
C VAL A 11 -1.23 -12.37 15.90
N ARG A 12 -2.52 -12.68 15.82
CA ARG A 12 -3.02 -14.05 15.81
C ARG A 12 -2.52 -14.87 14.60
N GLN A 13 -2.59 -14.30 13.40
CA GLN A 13 -2.26 -15.05 12.17
C GLN A 13 -0.77 -15.19 11.94
N THR A 14 0.03 -14.22 12.37
CA THR A 14 1.47 -14.28 12.17
C THR A 14 2.21 -14.94 13.32
N GLY A 15 1.67 -14.88 14.54
CA GLY A 15 2.36 -15.25 15.77
C GLY A 15 3.48 -14.28 16.16
N PHE A 16 3.60 -13.13 15.49
CA PHE A 16 4.57 -12.12 15.84
C PHE A 16 4.10 -11.27 17.02
N PRO A 17 5.04 -10.76 17.84
CA PRO A 17 4.70 -9.81 18.88
C PRO A 17 3.96 -8.59 18.32
N ARG A 18 3.12 -7.98 19.15
CA ARG A 18 2.46 -6.72 18.81
C ARG A 18 3.53 -5.64 18.61
N SER A 19 3.67 -5.18 17.39
CA SER A 19 4.59 -4.12 16.97
C SER A 19 3.90 -2.97 16.24
N LEU A 20 2.57 -2.99 16.21
CA LEU A 20 1.71 -1.99 15.59
C LEU A 20 0.80 -1.41 16.66
N PHE A 21 0.65 -0.09 16.69
CA PHE A 21 -0.10 0.67 17.68
C PHE A 21 -0.92 1.76 17.00
N ILE A 22 -2.06 2.10 17.58
CA ILE A 22 -2.89 3.21 17.13
C ILE A 22 -2.44 4.46 17.88
N GLY A 23 -1.99 5.48 17.15
CA GLY A 23 -1.63 6.77 17.71
C GLY A 23 -2.87 7.61 18.10
N GLU A 24 -2.65 8.71 18.80
CA GLU A 24 -3.72 9.62 19.22
C GLU A 24 -4.50 10.22 18.03
N ASP A 25 -3.85 10.34 16.87
CA ASP A 25 -4.45 10.81 15.63
C ASP A 25 -5.23 9.73 14.85
N GLY A 26 -5.38 8.54 15.45
CA GLY A 26 -6.07 7.38 14.87
C GLY A 26 -5.28 6.60 13.82
N ARG A 27 -4.06 7.06 13.46
CA ARG A 27 -3.20 6.34 12.53
C ARG A 27 -2.46 5.20 13.22
N VAL A 28 -2.21 4.14 12.48
CA VAL A 28 -1.37 3.05 12.95
C VAL A 28 0.09 3.38 12.69
N VAL A 29 0.91 3.21 13.71
CA VAL A 29 2.36 3.33 13.64
C VAL A 29 3.02 2.06 14.18
N GLY A 30 4.22 1.76 13.71
CA GLY A 30 4.96 0.63 14.25
C GLY A 30 6.15 0.22 13.41
N THR A 31 6.68 -0.98 13.71
CA THR A 31 7.87 -1.48 13.04
C THR A 31 7.73 -2.95 12.68
N TRP A 32 8.31 -3.32 11.54
CA TRP A 32 8.54 -4.69 11.13
C TRP A 32 10.02 -4.96 10.94
N ILE A 33 10.55 -5.90 11.70
CA ILE A 33 11.88 -6.45 11.44
C ILE A 33 11.70 -7.71 10.60
N MET A 34 12.24 -7.68 9.37
CA MET A 34 12.10 -8.76 8.40
C MET A 34 13.34 -9.63 8.44
N GLY A 35 13.17 -10.88 8.86
CA GLY A 35 14.23 -11.89 8.80
C GLY A 35 14.47 -12.37 7.36
N ASN A 36 15.54 -13.13 7.17
CA ASN A 36 15.73 -13.92 5.96
C ASN A 36 15.00 -15.24 6.10
N ASP A 37 14.30 -15.63 5.04
CA ASP A 37 13.91 -17.02 4.90
C ASP A 37 14.98 -17.74 4.07
N TYR A 38 15.94 -18.35 4.76
CA TYR A 38 17.01 -19.13 4.13
C TYR A 38 16.51 -20.39 3.41
N ARG A 39 15.24 -20.75 3.60
CA ARG A 39 14.61 -21.91 2.95
C ARG A 39 14.17 -21.58 1.53
N VAL A 40 13.92 -20.31 1.26
CA VAL A 40 13.55 -19.84 -0.08
C VAL A 40 14.81 -19.30 -0.74
N LYS A 41 15.38 -20.05 -1.67
CA LYS A 41 16.33 -19.51 -2.64
C LYS A 41 15.55 -18.54 -3.53
N SER A 42 15.44 -17.27 -3.14
CA SER A 42 14.85 -16.26 -4.01
C SER A 42 15.77 -16.07 -5.20
N ALA A 43 15.48 -16.78 -6.26
CA ALA A 43 16.20 -16.67 -7.52
C ALA A 43 15.88 -15.36 -8.26
N TYR A 44 14.95 -14.55 -7.76
CA TYR A 44 14.49 -13.33 -8.42
C TYR A 44 14.81 -12.09 -7.60
N TYR A 45 15.62 -11.23 -8.20
CA TYR A 45 15.87 -9.88 -7.67
C TYR A 45 14.64 -9.02 -7.92
N GLY A 46 14.04 -8.44 -6.88
CA GLY A 46 12.89 -7.55 -7.01
C GLY A 46 11.56 -8.08 -6.46
N GLY A 47 11.56 -9.28 -5.90
CA GLY A 47 10.38 -9.76 -5.18
C GLY A 47 10.20 -9.06 -3.82
N TYR A 48 8.98 -9.11 -3.29
CA TYR A 48 8.70 -8.64 -1.93
C TYR A 48 9.63 -9.27 -0.89
N PRO A 49 10.00 -8.56 0.18
CA PRO A 49 10.77 -9.13 1.27
C PRO A 49 10.10 -10.39 1.84
N ALA A 50 10.90 -11.39 2.22
CA ALA A 50 10.39 -12.62 2.81
C ALA A 50 9.43 -12.34 3.98
N GLY A 51 8.26 -12.96 3.96
CA GLY A 51 7.20 -12.78 4.97
C GLY A 51 6.42 -11.47 4.87
N TYR A 52 6.73 -10.56 3.93
CA TYR A 52 5.99 -9.30 3.76
C TYR A 52 4.52 -9.55 3.40
N LEU A 53 4.28 -10.33 2.35
CA LEU A 53 2.91 -10.64 1.90
C LEU A 53 2.08 -11.31 2.99
N ARG A 54 2.68 -12.23 3.77
CA ARG A 54 2.01 -12.85 4.92
C ARG A 54 1.58 -11.81 5.96
N ARG A 55 2.41 -10.78 6.24
CA ARG A 55 2.10 -9.71 7.18
C ARG A 55 0.96 -8.83 6.66
N VAL A 56 1.02 -8.44 5.39
CA VAL A 56 -0.04 -7.64 4.76
C VAL A 56 -1.36 -8.42 4.74
N ARG A 57 -1.33 -9.70 4.36
CA ARG A 57 -2.53 -10.55 4.36
C ARG A 57 -3.17 -10.67 5.74
N ALA A 58 -2.35 -10.78 6.79
CA ALA A 58 -2.83 -10.86 8.16
C ALA A 58 -3.47 -9.54 8.66
N LEU A 59 -3.03 -8.38 8.11
CA LEU A 59 -3.66 -7.09 8.37
C LEU A 59 -4.96 -6.87 7.60
N PHE A 60 -5.12 -7.53 6.45
CA PHE A 60 -6.26 -7.34 5.54
C PHE A 60 -6.96 -8.68 5.23
N PRO A 61 -7.37 -9.45 6.25
CA PRO A 61 -7.94 -10.79 6.04
C PRO A 61 -9.29 -10.77 5.34
N GLU A 62 -10.03 -9.65 5.39
CA GLU A 62 -11.34 -9.50 4.76
C GLU A 62 -11.26 -9.09 3.30
N LYS A 63 -10.09 -8.62 2.83
CA LYS A 63 -9.93 -8.18 1.44
C LYS A 63 -9.93 -9.36 0.49
N ARG A 64 -10.67 -9.25 -0.60
CA ARG A 64 -10.95 -10.36 -1.53
C ARG A 64 -10.34 -10.19 -2.89
N ARG A 65 -10.14 -8.95 -3.34
CA ARG A 65 -9.64 -8.63 -4.67
C ARG A 65 -8.41 -7.76 -4.57
N ALA A 66 -7.25 -8.42 -4.53
CA ALA A 66 -5.96 -7.76 -4.48
C ALA A 66 -5.39 -7.55 -5.88
N LEU A 67 -4.68 -6.43 -6.06
CA LEU A 67 -3.91 -6.10 -7.24
C LEU A 67 -2.46 -5.84 -6.83
N HIS A 68 -1.51 -6.52 -7.45
CA HIS A 68 -0.08 -6.34 -7.25
C HIS A 68 0.50 -5.47 -8.37
N LEU A 69 0.91 -4.25 -8.06
CA LEU A 69 1.62 -3.36 -8.98
C LEU A 69 3.12 -3.60 -8.90
N PHE A 70 3.82 -3.46 -10.03
CA PHE A 70 5.24 -3.76 -10.14
C PHE A 70 5.52 -5.21 -9.71
N SER A 71 4.65 -6.11 -10.18
CA SER A 71 4.49 -7.42 -9.57
C SER A 71 5.73 -8.30 -9.67
N GLY A 72 6.58 -8.10 -10.67
CA GLY A 72 7.70 -8.98 -10.88
C GLY A 72 7.24 -10.45 -10.92
N LYS A 73 7.95 -11.31 -10.20
CA LYS A 73 7.54 -12.70 -9.93
C LYS A 73 6.98 -12.82 -8.52
N VAL A 74 5.81 -12.22 -8.28
CA VAL A 74 5.16 -12.29 -6.98
C VAL A 74 4.68 -13.72 -6.69
N ASP A 75 4.83 -14.14 -5.42
CA ASP A 75 4.26 -15.41 -4.94
C ASP A 75 2.76 -15.25 -4.66
N LEU A 76 1.94 -15.60 -5.65
CA LEU A 76 0.47 -15.57 -5.54
C LEU A 76 -0.08 -16.63 -4.58
N GLY A 77 0.70 -17.66 -4.21
CA GLY A 77 0.36 -18.59 -3.14
C GLY A 77 0.38 -17.92 -1.78
N ALA A 78 1.32 -17.01 -1.55
CA ALA A 78 1.40 -16.22 -0.31
C ALA A 78 0.29 -15.15 -0.23
N PHE A 79 -0.01 -14.48 -1.35
CA PHE A 79 -1.09 -13.50 -1.44
C PHE A 79 -1.74 -13.54 -2.83
N PRO A 80 -2.89 -14.22 -2.98
CA PRO A 80 -3.61 -14.28 -4.26
C PRO A 80 -4.09 -12.90 -4.72
N GLY A 81 -4.00 -12.66 -6.03
CA GLY A 81 -4.45 -11.42 -6.65
C GLY A 81 -4.07 -11.35 -8.12
N ASP A 82 -4.55 -10.32 -8.79
CA ASP A 82 -4.12 -10.00 -10.15
C ASP A 82 -2.81 -9.22 -10.12
N THR A 83 -2.07 -9.25 -11.22
CA THR A 83 -0.73 -8.68 -11.33
C THR A 83 -0.64 -7.66 -12.46
N VAL A 84 0.11 -6.59 -12.24
CA VAL A 84 0.43 -5.57 -13.23
C VAL A 84 1.94 -5.42 -13.32
N ASP A 85 2.46 -5.58 -14.51
CA ASP A 85 3.85 -5.28 -14.82
C ASP A 85 3.97 -4.79 -16.26
N ILE A 86 4.94 -3.92 -16.52
CA ILE A 86 5.23 -3.45 -17.87
C ILE A 86 6.00 -4.52 -18.67
N ASN A 87 6.71 -5.40 -17.97
CA ASN A 87 7.49 -6.46 -18.56
C ASN A 87 6.61 -7.67 -18.92
N ARG A 88 6.25 -7.77 -20.19
CA ARG A 88 5.44 -8.88 -20.72
C ARG A 88 6.04 -10.28 -20.46
N SER A 89 7.37 -10.40 -20.36
CA SER A 89 8.02 -11.70 -20.14
C SER A 89 7.75 -12.30 -18.76
N LEU A 90 7.19 -11.52 -17.85
CA LEU A 90 6.77 -11.95 -16.51
C LEU A 90 5.34 -12.53 -16.51
N GLU A 91 4.66 -12.49 -17.65
CA GLU A 91 3.29 -12.97 -17.83
C GLU A 91 2.29 -12.43 -16.79
N PRO A 92 2.26 -11.09 -16.54
CA PRO A 92 1.32 -10.55 -15.58
C PRO A 92 -0.12 -10.66 -16.10
N THR A 93 -1.11 -10.58 -15.20
CA THR A 93 -2.53 -10.52 -15.57
C THR A 93 -2.80 -9.35 -16.51
N TYR A 94 -2.17 -8.19 -16.25
CA TYR A 94 -2.22 -7.01 -17.10
C TYR A 94 -0.81 -6.54 -17.45
N VAL A 95 -0.47 -6.55 -18.72
CA VAL A 95 0.71 -5.84 -19.23
C VAL A 95 0.32 -4.38 -19.37
N ASP A 96 0.68 -3.56 -18.38
CA ASP A 96 0.26 -2.15 -18.32
C ASP A 96 1.27 -1.29 -17.54
N ASP A 97 1.26 0.02 -17.79
CA ASP A 97 2.06 0.97 -17.03
C ASP A 97 1.32 1.34 -15.73
N ALA A 98 1.94 1.07 -14.59
CA ALA A 98 1.40 1.42 -13.27
C ALA A 98 1.13 2.93 -13.09
N GLN A 99 1.70 3.79 -13.92
CA GLN A 99 1.47 5.24 -13.87
C GLN A 99 0.12 5.65 -14.50
N THR A 100 -0.47 4.82 -15.36
CA THR A 100 -1.73 5.10 -16.05
C THR A 100 -2.81 4.08 -15.74
N LEU A 101 -2.45 2.80 -15.65
CA LEU A 101 -3.36 1.67 -15.38
C LEU A 101 -4.56 1.62 -16.33
N GLU A 102 -4.34 1.91 -17.63
CA GLU A 102 -5.42 2.10 -18.61
C GLU A 102 -6.27 0.85 -18.83
N ARG A 103 -5.66 -0.32 -18.71
CA ARG A 103 -6.29 -1.63 -18.96
C ARG A 103 -6.85 -2.29 -17.69
N VAL A 104 -6.60 -1.69 -16.52
CA VAL A 104 -6.96 -2.28 -15.24
C VAL A 104 -8.29 -1.74 -14.76
N PRO A 105 -9.30 -2.60 -14.49
CA PRO A 105 -10.59 -2.21 -13.92
C PRO A 105 -10.45 -1.94 -12.42
N LEU A 106 -9.82 -0.80 -12.07
CA LEU A 106 -9.43 -0.46 -10.69
C LEU A 106 -10.60 -0.46 -9.71
N GLU A 107 -11.80 -0.12 -10.16
CA GLU A 107 -13.03 -0.11 -9.36
C GLU A 107 -13.41 -1.48 -8.79
N THR A 108 -12.82 -2.55 -9.31
CA THR A 108 -13.09 -3.92 -8.86
C THR A 108 -12.18 -4.37 -7.72
N TYR A 109 -11.10 -3.64 -7.44
CA TYR A 109 -10.12 -4.01 -6.42
C TYR A 109 -10.37 -3.30 -5.10
N ASP A 110 -10.24 -4.03 -4.01
CA ASP A 110 -10.40 -3.53 -2.64
C ASP A 110 -9.06 -3.39 -1.89
N LEU A 111 -7.98 -3.92 -2.48
CA LEU A 111 -6.62 -3.82 -1.98
C LEU A 111 -5.62 -3.73 -3.14
N VAL A 112 -4.71 -2.77 -3.09
CA VAL A 112 -3.58 -2.65 -4.01
C VAL A 112 -2.28 -2.74 -3.22
N LEU A 113 -1.34 -3.57 -3.69
CA LEU A 113 0.02 -3.65 -3.16
C LEU A 113 0.98 -3.05 -4.19
N ALA A 114 1.82 -2.12 -3.78
CA ALA A 114 2.78 -1.45 -4.66
C ALA A 114 4.18 -1.47 -4.05
N ASP A 115 5.17 -1.90 -4.82
CA ASP A 115 6.60 -1.90 -4.47
C ASP A 115 7.40 -1.40 -5.71
N PRO A 116 7.37 -0.08 -5.99
CA PRO A 116 8.05 0.49 -7.16
C PRO A 116 9.57 0.39 -7.03
N PRO A 117 10.32 0.46 -8.13
CA PRO A 117 11.78 0.57 -8.08
C PRO A 117 12.19 1.83 -7.31
N TYR A 118 13.20 1.69 -6.42
CA TYR A 118 13.59 2.77 -5.50
C TYR A 118 14.64 3.71 -6.10
N SER A 119 15.45 3.22 -7.05
CA SER A 119 16.51 3.97 -7.68
C SER A 119 16.57 3.70 -9.18
N VAL A 120 17.38 4.50 -9.91
CA VAL A 120 17.63 4.29 -11.33
C VAL A 120 18.30 2.94 -11.55
N GLU A 121 19.23 2.54 -10.69
CA GLU A 121 19.93 1.26 -10.77
C GLU A 121 18.96 0.08 -10.56
N ASP A 122 17.96 0.24 -9.68
CA ASP A 122 16.91 -0.76 -9.52
C ASP A 122 16.03 -0.82 -10.78
N ALA A 123 15.65 0.34 -11.34
CA ALA A 123 14.86 0.40 -12.56
C ALA A 123 15.59 -0.25 -13.75
N ASP A 124 16.89 0.02 -13.92
CA ASP A 124 17.71 -0.60 -14.97
C ASP A 124 17.79 -2.11 -14.81
N ARG A 125 17.98 -2.61 -13.58
CA ARG A 125 17.99 -4.06 -13.29
C ARG A 125 16.66 -4.75 -13.58
N TYR A 126 15.55 -4.05 -13.42
CA TYR A 126 14.21 -4.54 -13.74
C TYR A 126 13.81 -4.32 -15.20
N GLN A 127 14.71 -3.74 -16.02
CA GLN A 127 14.43 -3.37 -17.41
C GLN A 127 13.20 -2.46 -17.52
N THR A 128 13.07 -1.51 -16.58
CA THR A 128 12.00 -0.53 -16.52
C THR A 128 12.57 0.89 -16.36
N THR A 129 11.71 1.88 -16.36
CA THR A 129 12.08 3.28 -16.11
C THR A 129 11.70 3.70 -14.70
N MET A 130 12.35 4.76 -14.19
CA MET A 130 11.95 5.35 -12.92
C MET A 130 10.50 5.82 -12.97
N VAL A 131 9.75 5.39 -11.97
CA VAL A 131 8.32 5.62 -11.87
C VAL A 131 8.05 6.97 -11.18
N LYS A 132 7.17 7.78 -11.78
CA LYS A 132 6.63 8.97 -11.14
C LYS A 132 5.54 8.55 -10.14
N ARG A 133 5.89 8.42 -8.87
CA ARG A 133 5.01 7.95 -7.79
C ARG A 133 3.69 8.69 -7.70
N ASN A 134 3.71 10.01 -7.93
CA ASN A 134 2.51 10.85 -7.96
C ASN A 134 1.57 10.51 -9.15
N SER A 135 2.10 10.03 -10.28
CA SER A 135 1.29 9.56 -11.41
C SER A 135 0.55 8.27 -11.05
N VAL A 136 1.25 7.31 -10.41
CA VAL A 136 0.62 6.09 -9.90
C VAL A 136 -0.49 6.43 -8.90
N MET A 137 -0.22 7.28 -7.91
CA MET A 137 -1.23 7.71 -6.94
C MET A 137 -2.42 8.42 -7.60
N ARG A 138 -2.20 9.13 -8.71
CA ARG A 138 -3.27 9.74 -9.52
C ARG A 138 -4.13 8.67 -10.21
N ALA A 139 -3.51 7.67 -10.83
CA ALA A 139 -4.23 6.57 -11.47
C ALA A 139 -5.08 5.79 -10.45
N LEU A 140 -4.55 5.56 -9.24
CA LEU A 140 -5.23 4.87 -8.15
C LEU A 140 -6.44 5.63 -7.57
N GLN A 141 -6.69 6.89 -7.96
CA GLN A 141 -7.93 7.60 -7.58
C GLN A 141 -9.20 6.96 -8.17
N ARG A 142 -9.07 6.10 -9.19
CA ARG A 142 -10.20 5.34 -9.75
C ARG A 142 -10.64 4.15 -8.89
N LEU A 143 -9.87 3.80 -7.85
CA LEU A 143 -10.31 2.81 -6.86
C LEU A 143 -11.63 3.26 -6.21
N THR A 144 -12.45 2.30 -5.82
CA THR A 144 -13.67 2.60 -5.04
C THR A 144 -13.32 3.15 -3.66
N PRO A 145 -14.13 4.08 -3.11
CA PRO A 145 -13.97 4.53 -1.74
C PRO A 145 -13.93 3.37 -0.74
N GLY A 146 -12.98 3.42 0.20
CA GLY A 146 -12.74 2.35 1.17
C GLY A 146 -11.72 1.29 0.72
N ALA A 147 -11.29 1.29 -0.54
CA ALA A 147 -10.17 0.48 -0.97
C ALA A 147 -8.87 0.95 -0.31
N HIS A 148 -7.93 0.03 -0.07
CA HIS A 148 -6.64 0.34 0.52
C HIS A 148 -5.50 0.17 -0.49
N VAL A 149 -4.49 1.02 -0.35
CA VAL A 149 -3.21 0.89 -1.07
C VAL A 149 -2.11 0.69 -0.05
N VAL A 150 -1.41 -0.43 -0.12
CA VAL A 150 -0.25 -0.75 0.71
C VAL A 150 1.00 -0.48 -0.13
N TRP A 151 1.65 0.64 0.18
CA TRP A 151 2.79 1.15 -0.56
C TRP A 151 4.08 0.89 0.20
N LEU A 152 4.98 0.09 -0.38
CA LEU A 152 6.30 -0.19 0.16
C LEU A 152 7.34 0.63 -0.59
N ASP A 153 8.05 1.53 0.09
CA ASP A 153 9.05 2.40 -0.56
C ASP A 153 10.05 2.94 0.47
N GLN A 154 11.02 3.70 0.01
CA GLN A 154 11.92 4.49 0.85
C GLN A 154 11.37 5.91 1.12
N VAL A 155 10.39 6.34 0.35
CA VAL A 155 9.77 7.67 0.45
C VAL A 155 8.25 7.58 0.44
N LEU A 156 7.61 8.54 1.08
CA LEU A 156 6.17 8.72 0.99
C LEU A 156 5.82 9.31 -0.39
N PRO A 157 4.98 8.66 -1.21
CA PRO A 157 4.56 9.23 -2.47
C PRO A 157 3.71 10.50 -2.25
N MET A 158 3.82 11.47 -3.14
CA MET A 158 2.89 12.59 -3.16
C MET A 158 1.50 12.11 -3.58
N TYR A 159 0.49 12.50 -2.82
CA TYR A 159 -0.91 12.11 -3.04
C TYR A 159 -1.85 13.28 -2.77
N ARG A 160 -3.07 13.21 -3.28
CA ARG A 160 -4.13 14.18 -2.99
C ARG A 160 -4.81 13.84 -1.66
N LYS A 161 -4.79 14.78 -0.71
CA LYS A 161 -5.38 14.59 0.64
C LYS A 161 -6.91 14.52 0.63
N ASP A 162 -7.55 15.01 -0.42
CA ASP A 162 -9.00 14.89 -0.64
C ASP A 162 -9.39 13.52 -1.24
N ALA A 163 -8.42 12.79 -1.83
CA ALA A 163 -8.64 11.48 -2.42
C ALA A 163 -8.16 10.32 -1.54
N PHE A 164 -7.16 10.55 -0.69
CA PHE A 164 -6.58 9.52 0.16
C PHE A 164 -6.33 10.02 1.59
N ALA A 165 -6.62 9.17 2.57
CA ALA A 165 -6.11 9.28 3.93
C ALA A 165 -4.92 8.33 4.13
N VAL A 166 -3.97 8.71 4.98
CA VAL A 166 -2.94 7.79 5.47
C VAL A 166 -3.45 7.15 6.75
N ASP A 167 -3.70 5.86 6.70
CA ASP A 167 -4.21 5.07 7.83
C ASP A 167 -3.09 4.42 8.64
N ALA A 168 -1.94 4.08 8.00
CA ALA A 168 -0.81 3.48 8.71
C ALA A 168 0.53 3.90 8.11
N VAL A 169 1.55 4.00 8.99
CA VAL A 169 2.96 4.17 8.63
C VAL A 169 3.79 3.17 9.44
N ILE A 170 4.41 2.20 8.77
CA ILE A 170 5.12 1.11 9.41
C ILE A 170 6.56 1.11 8.92
N GLY A 171 7.51 1.36 9.81
CA GLY A 171 8.92 1.24 9.51
C GLY A 171 9.30 -0.23 9.29
N MET A 172 9.97 -0.54 8.20
CA MET A 172 10.40 -1.89 7.88
C MET A 172 11.92 -1.95 7.71
N VAL A 173 12.56 -2.81 8.49
CA VAL A 173 14.01 -3.06 8.41
C VAL A 173 14.25 -4.50 7.99
N LYS A 174 15.06 -4.70 6.96
CA LYS A 174 15.52 -6.03 6.58
C LYS A 174 16.81 -6.36 7.34
N SER A 175 16.80 -7.42 8.13
CA SER A 175 17.92 -7.79 9.03
C SER A 175 19.23 -8.10 8.31
N THR A 176 19.20 -8.44 7.01
CA THR A 176 20.40 -8.83 6.25
C THR A 176 21.18 -7.69 5.64
N ASN A 177 20.49 -6.64 5.19
CA ASN A 177 21.16 -5.51 4.53
C ASN A 177 20.88 -4.18 5.25
N HIS A 178 20.20 -4.23 6.39
CA HIS A 178 19.86 -3.09 7.25
C HIS A 178 19.16 -1.94 6.50
N ARG A 179 18.63 -2.18 5.30
CA ARG A 179 17.90 -1.15 4.54
C ARG A 179 16.59 -0.86 5.24
N PHE A 180 16.36 0.42 5.49
CA PHE A 180 15.11 0.92 6.01
C PHE A 180 14.15 1.23 4.85
N ARG A 181 12.90 0.79 5.01
CA ARG A 181 11.79 1.09 4.10
C ARG A 181 10.58 1.49 4.92
N VAL A 182 9.61 2.07 4.27
CA VAL A 182 8.34 2.45 4.88
C VAL A 182 7.20 1.76 4.15
N VAL A 183 6.35 1.09 4.92
CA VAL A 183 5.06 0.62 4.45
C VAL A 183 4.03 1.67 4.82
N THR A 184 3.49 2.36 3.82
CA THR A 184 2.40 3.32 4.02
C THR A 184 1.10 2.71 3.56
N VAL A 185 0.09 2.74 4.39
CA VAL A 185 -1.26 2.32 4.02
C VAL A 185 -2.11 3.54 3.78
N PHE A 186 -2.58 3.66 2.55
CA PHE A 186 -3.55 4.66 2.16
C PHE A 186 -4.94 4.05 2.07
N ARG A 187 -5.95 4.82 2.42
CA ARG A 187 -7.36 4.50 2.19
C ARG A 187 -7.96 5.50 1.22
N ARG A 188 -8.61 4.99 0.17
CA ARG A 188 -9.34 5.81 -0.81
C ARG A 188 -10.55 6.45 -0.13
N LEU A 189 -10.61 7.76 -0.18
CA LEU A 189 -11.73 8.56 0.35
C LEU A 189 -12.78 8.75 -0.75
N ALA A 190 -14.05 8.88 -0.36
CA ALA A 190 -15.05 9.40 -1.29
C ALA A 190 -14.74 10.87 -1.60
N THR A 191 -14.72 11.22 -2.88
CA THR A 191 -14.63 12.63 -3.29
C THR A 191 -15.97 13.33 -3.10
N SER A 192 -15.97 14.67 -3.12
CA SER A 192 -17.22 15.45 -3.00
C SER A 192 -18.26 15.08 -4.06
N ALA A 193 -17.81 14.70 -5.26
CA ALA A 193 -18.70 14.26 -6.34
C ALA A 193 -19.29 12.85 -6.11
N GLU A 194 -18.65 12.02 -5.30
CA GLU A 194 -19.05 10.64 -4.98
C GLU A 194 -19.89 10.56 -3.69
N LEU A 195 -19.97 11.66 -2.91
CA LEU A 195 -20.75 11.69 -1.67
C LEU A 195 -22.22 11.94 -1.97
N PRO A 196 -23.15 11.18 -1.33
CA PRO A 196 -24.57 11.53 -1.38
C PRO A 196 -24.76 12.93 -0.76
N ALA A 197 -25.66 13.73 -1.37
CA ALA A 197 -25.89 15.13 -1.00
C ALA A 197 -26.09 15.39 0.52
N LYS A 198 -26.64 14.42 1.26
CA LYS A 198 -26.82 14.51 2.73
C LYS A 198 -25.51 14.47 3.54
N LYS A 199 -24.40 13.89 3.00
CA LYS A 199 -23.08 13.86 3.69
C LYS A 199 -22.22 15.09 3.40
N LEU A 200 -22.54 15.86 2.37
CA LEU A 200 -21.81 17.08 2.04
C LEU A 200 -22.06 18.19 3.08
N ALA A 201 -23.29 18.28 3.60
CA ALA A 201 -23.67 19.28 4.61
C ALA A 201 -22.97 19.08 5.98
N GLN A 202 -22.63 17.84 6.33
CA GLN A 202 -21.97 17.53 7.62
C GLN A 202 -20.45 17.77 7.62
N ARG A 203 -19.82 17.89 6.45
CA ARG A 203 -18.37 18.07 6.32
C ARG A 203 -17.93 19.54 6.45
N THR A 204 -18.84 20.49 6.32
CA THR A 204 -18.58 21.92 6.49
C THR A 204 -18.48 22.34 7.96
N ASP A 205 -18.98 21.53 8.89
CA ASP A 205 -19.04 21.88 10.32
C ASP A 205 -17.94 21.22 11.17
N GLU A 206 -17.14 20.30 10.62
CA GLU A 206 -16.09 19.59 11.37
C GLU A 206 -14.67 19.97 10.92
N HIS A 207 -14.27 21.22 11.13
CA HIS A 207 -12.84 21.58 11.11
C HIS A 207 -12.42 22.30 12.41
N PRO A 208 -12.12 21.54 13.51
CA PRO A 208 -11.73 22.11 14.79
C PRO A 208 -10.34 22.79 14.80
N LEU A 209 -9.53 22.66 13.74
CA LEU A 209 -8.13 23.09 13.75
C LEU A 209 -7.87 24.50 13.20
N GLN A 210 -8.89 25.24 12.75
CA GLN A 210 -8.69 26.63 12.32
C GLN A 210 -8.89 27.69 13.43
N ALA A 211 -9.38 27.31 14.60
CA ALA A 211 -9.60 28.22 15.71
C ALA A 211 -8.32 28.52 16.54
N ALA A 212 -7.30 27.68 16.48
CA ALA A 212 -6.12 27.79 17.33
C ALA A 212 -5.01 28.72 16.80
N PHE A 213 -5.10 29.25 15.58
CA PHE A 213 -4.05 30.10 14.99
C PHE A 213 -4.44 31.60 14.84
N LYS A 214 -5.53 32.05 15.44
CA LYS A 214 -5.94 33.46 15.36
C LYS A 214 -5.74 34.27 16.65
N THR A 215 -5.11 33.72 17.67
CA THR A 215 -4.75 34.44 18.91
C THR A 215 -3.33 34.12 19.32
N ALA A 216 -2.37 34.68 18.59
CA ALA A 216 -1.01 34.96 19.05
C ALA A 216 -0.46 36.12 18.21
#